data_495b3dc13fb5bfd4b9437884f155c60e
#
_entry.id   495b3dc13fb5bfd4b9437884f155c60e
#
_cell.length_a   1.000
_cell.length_b   1.000
_cell.length_c   1.000
_cell.angle_alpha   90.00
_cell.angle_beta   90.00
_cell.angle_gamma   90.00
#
_symmetry.space_group_name_H-M   'P 1'
#
loop_
_entity.id
_entity.type
_entity.pdbx_description
1 polymer ?
#
loop_
_entity_poly.entity_id
_entity_poly.type
_entity_poly.pdbx_seq_one_letter_code
_entity_poly.pdbx_strand_id
1 'polypeptide(L)'
;PLRFSDTDMLHRDEISGALNGLLRARSFQQDDSHNFVSEDQIKEEIAQILKITQDFYGVFGVAENVELYLSTRPNEFMGDIKTWDIAESELKECLESSSFKWGLKEKDGAFYGPKIDIHLSDALGREWQCGTIQLDFQLPRNFNLAYSDSNGDQKTPVVIHRVLYGSIERFLGVYIEHTAGWLPFWVAPEQV
;
A
#
# COMPACT_ATOMS: atom_id res chain seq x y z
N PRO A 1 18.04 -3.28 -1.62
CA PRO A 1 16.67 -3.71 -1.94
C PRO A 1 16.56 -4.26 -3.37
N LEU A 2 15.72 -5.28 -3.57
CA LEU A 2 15.32 -5.80 -4.87
C LEU A 2 13.82 -5.50 -5.05
N ARG A 3 13.46 -4.77 -6.12
CA ARG A 3 12.09 -4.29 -6.32
C ARG A 3 11.52 -4.88 -7.61
N PHE A 4 10.39 -5.54 -7.49
CA PHE A 4 9.60 -6.02 -8.62
C PHE A 4 8.28 -5.28 -8.67
N SER A 5 7.82 -4.92 -9.86
CA SER A 5 6.51 -4.33 -10.09
C SER A 5 5.78 -5.09 -11.19
N ASP A 6 4.49 -5.28 -10.98
CA ASP A 6 3.59 -5.98 -11.89
C ASP A 6 2.28 -5.19 -11.97
N THR A 7 1.78 -5.00 -13.20
CA THR A 7 0.50 -4.32 -13.46
C THR A 7 -0.47 -5.23 -14.20
N ASP A 8 -0.29 -6.51 -14.08
CA ASP A 8 -1.14 -7.50 -14.75
C ASP A 8 -2.56 -7.58 -14.17
N MET A 9 -3.43 -8.27 -14.89
CA MET A 9 -4.83 -8.41 -14.54
C MET A 9 -5.00 -9.34 -13.33
N LEU A 10 -5.66 -8.82 -12.30
CA LEU A 10 -6.01 -9.56 -11.09
C LEU A 10 -7.49 -9.94 -11.08
N HIS A 11 -7.79 -11.08 -10.47
CA HIS A 11 -9.15 -11.57 -10.32
C HIS A 11 -9.44 -11.89 -8.87
N ARG A 12 -10.60 -11.40 -8.37
CA ARG A 12 -11.11 -11.73 -7.03
C ARG A 12 -12.54 -12.20 -7.10
N ASP A 13 -12.86 -13.27 -6.38
CA ASP A 13 -14.23 -13.77 -6.25
C ASP A 13 -15.02 -12.91 -5.25
N GLU A 14 -15.34 -11.70 -5.69
CA GLU A 14 -16.16 -10.78 -4.90
C GLU A 14 -17.63 -11.20 -4.93
N ILE A 15 -18.28 -11.15 -3.76
CA ILE A 15 -19.72 -11.37 -3.69
C ILE A 15 -20.47 -10.31 -4.51
N SER A 16 -21.54 -10.72 -5.20
CA SER A 16 -22.26 -9.82 -6.13
C SER A 16 -22.79 -8.55 -5.46
N GLY A 17 -23.25 -8.64 -4.22
CA GLY A 17 -23.73 -7.48 -3.44
C GLY A 17 -22.65 -6.46 -3.06
N ALA A 18 -21.36 -6.79 -3.19
CA ALA A 18 -20.26 -5.87 -2.94
C ALA A 18 -19.76 -5.15 -4.19
N LEU A 19 -20.20 -5.56 -5.39
CA LEU A 19 -19.77 -4.94 -6.64
C LEU A 19 -20.32 -3.51 -6.77
N ASN A 20 -19.45 -2.59 -7.24
CA ASN A 20 -19.80 -1.17 -7.35
C ASN A 20 -19.06 -0.53 -8.53
N GLY A 21 -19.49 -0.80 -9.76
CA GLY A 21 -18.90 -0.23 -10.97
C GLY A 21 -17.37 -0.34 -10.99
N LEU A 22 -16.68 0.76 -11.28
CA LEU A 22 -15.22 0.84 -11.24
C LEU A 22 -14.65 0.77 -9.82
N LEU A 23 -15.43 1.11 -8.81
CA LEU A 23 -14.94 1.20 -7.43
C LEU A 23 -14.71 -0.18 -6.79
N ARG A 24 -15.41 -1.22 -7.25
CA ARG A 24 -15.19 -2.59 -6.82
C ARG A 24 -15.61 -3.59 -7.90
N ALA A 25 -14.64 -4.11 -8.62
CA ALA A 25 -14.79 -5.06 -9.72
C ALA A 25 -14.15 -6.42 -9.36
N ARG A 26 -14.54 -7.48 -10.07
CA ARG A 26 -13.93 -8.82 -9.95
C ARG A 26 -12.65 -8.97 -10.73
N SER A 27 -12.46 -8.15 -11.76
CA SER A 27 -11.26 -8.11 -12.59
C SER A 27 -10.76 -6.68 -12.62
N PHE A 28 -9.50 -6.46 -12.30
CA PHE A 28 -8.89 -5.13 -12.15
C PHE A 28 -7.37 -5.23 -12.26
N GLN A 29 -6.72 -4.10 -12.49
CA GLN A 29 -5.26 -3.98 -12.50
C GLN A 29 -4.79 -3.17 -11.30
N GLN A 30 -3.64 -3.54 -10.73
CA GLN A 30 -3.00 -2.78 -9.64
C GLN A 30 -1.59 -2.34 -10.03
N ASP A 31 -1.10 -1.29 -9.39
CA ASP A 31 0.32 -0.94 -9.37
C ASP A 31 1.07 -1.78 -8.32
N ASP A 32 0.94 -3.09 -8.42
CA ASP A 32 1.51 -3.99 -7.43
C ASP A 32 3.03 -4.01 -7.48
N SER A 33 3.65 -4.05 -6.31
CA SER A 33 5.09 -4.12 -6.17
C SER A 33 5.48 -4.93 -4.93
N HIS A 34 6.54 -5.72 -5.09
CA HIS A 34 7.11 -6.54 -4.03
C HIS A 34 8.58 -6.16 -3.87
N ASN A 35 8.89 -5.50 -2.77
CA ASN A 35 10.24 -5.03 -2.47
C ASN A 35 10.87 -5.95 -1.43
N PHE A 36 11.95 -6.62 -1.82
CA PHE A 36 12.71 -7.52 -0.95
C PHE A 36 13.85 -6.72 -0.32
N VAL A 37 13.86 -6.68 1.00
CA VAL A 37 14.80 -5.87 1.79
C VAL A 37 15.39 -6.68 2.94
N SER A 38 16.55 -6.27 3.43
CA SER A 38 17.04 -6.70 4.74
C SER A 38 16.34 -5.91 5.85
N GLU A 39 16.35 -6.43 7.08
CA GLU A 39 15.65 -5.78 8.21
C GLU A 39 16.12 -4.34 8.44
N ASP A 40 17.43 -4.07 8.30
CA ASP A 40 18.01 -2.74 8.44
C ASP A 40 17.61 -1.74 7.33
N GLN A 41 17.07 -2.23 6.21
CA GLN A 41 16.61 -1.41 5.09
C GLN A 41 15.12 -1.04 5.15
N ILE A 42 14.35 -1.61 6.08
CA ILE A 42 12.89 -1.43 6.13
C ILE A 42 12.52 0.05 6.21
N LYS A 43 13.09 0.78 7.18
CA LYS A 43 12.73 2.20 7.41
C LYS A 43 13.02 3.08 6.20
N GLU A 44 14.19 2.91 5.58
CA GLU A 44 14.56 3.69 4.40
C GLU A 44 13.64 3.39 3.23
N GLU A 45 13.31 2.12 3.01
CA GLU A 45 12.42 1.71 1.93
C GLU A 45 10.99 2.24 2.15
N ILE A 46 10.46 2.14 3.36
CA ILE A 46 9.14 2.71 3.70
C ILE A 46 9.13 4.24 3.52
N ALA A 47 10.17 4.94 3.97
CA ALA A 47 10.27 6.39 3.78
C ALA A 47 10.28 6.77 2.29
N GLN A 48 10.97 6.02 1.45
CA GLN A 48 10.97 6.22 -0.01
C GLN A 48 9.57 5.97 -0.61
N ILE A 49 8.89 4.90 -0.17
CA ILE A 49 7.52 4.61 -0.63
C ILE A 49 6.57 5.73 -0.23
N LEU A 50 6.63 6.23 1.00
CA LEU A 50 5.80 7.36 1.45
C LEU A 50 6.07 8.63 0.64
N LYS A 51 7.34 8.89 0.30
CA LYS A 51 7.69 10.01 -0.58
C LYS A 51 7.11 9.84 -1.98
N ILE A 52 7.24 8.68 -2.59
CA ILE A 52 6.64 8.38 -3.91
C ILE A 52 5.11 8.51 -3.83
N THR A 53 4.48 8.08 -2.74
CA THR A 53 3.05 8.23 -2.51
C THR A 53 2.65 9.71 -2.53
N GLN A 54 3.39 10.55 -1.82
CA GLN A 54 3.14 12.00 -1.79
C GLN A 54 3.30 12.64 -3.17
N ASP A 55 4.39 12.29 -3.88
CA ASP A 55 4.67 12.81 -5.22
C ASP A 55 3.56 12.37 -6.21
N PHE A 56 3.13 11.10 -6.15
CA PHE A 56 2.06 10.57 -6.98
C PHE A 56 0.74 11.34 -6.78
N TYR A 57 0.23 11.40 -5.56
CA TYR A 57 -1.02 12.10 -5.28
C TYR A 57 -0.90 13.61 -5.50
N GLY A 58 0.31 14.18 -5.35
CA GLY A 58 0.62 15.56 -5.67
C GLY A 58 0.46 15.89 -7.16
N VAL A 59 0.93 15.01 -8.04
CA VAL A 59 0.79 15.16 -9.50
C VAL A 59 -0.68 15.20 -9.93
N PHE A 60 -1.54 14.45 -9.26
CA PHE A 60 -3.00 14.45 -9.49
C PHE A 60 -3.73 15.60 -8.75
N GLY A 61 -3.02 16.39 -7.92
CA GLY A 61 -3.62 17.51 -7.19
C GLY A 61 -4.52 17.11 -6.03
N VAL A 62 -4.40 15.88 -5.54
CA VAL A 62 -5.26 15.32 -4.46
C VAL A 62 -4.49 14.91 -3.21
N ALA A 63 -3.24 15.34 -3.06
CA ALA A 63 -2.39 14.98 -1.91
C ALA A 63 -2.99 15.40 -0.57
N GLU A 64 -3.68 16.54 -0.50
CA GLU A 64 -4.33 17.05 0.71
C GLU A 64 -5.55 16.21 1.15
N ASN A 65 -6.07 15.36 0.24
CA ASN A 65 -7.19 14.48 0.48
C ASN A 65 -6.75 13.09 0.95
N VAL A 66 -5.42 12.87 1.08
CA VAL A 66 -4.85 11.59 1.50
C VAL A 66 -4.66 11.57 3.01
N GLU A 67 -5.16 10.50 3.62
CA GLU A 67 -4.91 10.16 5.02
C GLU A 67 -4.39 8.71 5.12
N LEU A 68 -3.41 8.50 5.99
CA LEU A 68 -2.80 7.19 6.20
C LEU A 68 -3.31 6.57 7.49
N TYR A 69 -3.42 5.26 7.52
CA TYR A 69 -3.80 4.53 8.73
C TYR A 69 -2.82 3.39 9.00
N LEU A 70 -2.24 3.39 10.20
CA LEU A 70 -1.48 2.24 10.70
C LEU A 70 -2.47 1.19 11.21
N SER A 71 -2.52 0.06 10.53
CA SER A 71 -3.36 -1.08 10.88
C SER A 71 -2.52 -2.12 11.62
N THR A 72 -2.82 -2.33 12.91
CA THR A 72 -2.04 -3.15 13.82
C THR A 72 -2.47 -4.62 13.83
N ARG A 73 -1.74 -5.44 14.56
CA ARG A 73 -1.92 -6.89 14.68
C ARG A 73 -3.37 -7.28 14.95
N PRO A 74 -3.98 -8.15 14.10
CA PRO A 74 -5.33 -8.67 14.33
C PRO A 74 -5.35 -9.68 15.48
N ASN A 75 -6.54 -10.16 15.88
CA ASN A 75 -6.67 -11.19 16.91
C ASN A 75 -6.07 -12.53 16.45
N GLU A 76 -6.22 -12.86 15.16
CA GLU A 76 -5.63 -14.05 14.54
C GLU A 76 -4.50 -13.63 13.62
N PHE A 77 -3.28 -14.02 13.94
CA PHE A 77 -2.08 -13.62 13.20
C PHE A 77 -1.05 -14.74 13.15
N MET A 78 -0.12 -14.64 12.21
CA MET A 78 1.03 -15.54 12.05
C MET A 78 2.28 -14.93 12.68
N GLY A 79 3.18 -15.81 13.12
CA GLY A 79 4.48 -15.40 13.66
C GLY A 79 4.45 -15.09 15.16
N ASP A 80 5.52 -14.51 15.65
CA ASP A 80 5.70 -14.17 17.05
C ASP A 80 5.37 -12.70 17.35
N ILE A 81 4.93 -12.44 18.57
CA ILE A 81 4.52 -11.10 19.03
C ILE A 81 5.66 -10.08 18.91
N LYS A 82 6.89 -10.48 19.18
CA LYS A 82 8.04 -9.56 19.17
C LYS A 82 8.31 -9.04 17.77
N THR A 83 8.23 -9.89 16.75
CA THR A 83 8.36 -9.48 15.34
C THR A 83 7.28 -8.47 14.98
N TRP A 84 6.04 -8.69 15.42
CA TRP A 84 4.94 -7.74 15.20
C TRP A 84 5.18 -6.41 15.90
N ASP A 85 5.58 -6.42 17.15
CA ASP A 85 5.84 -5.19 17.94
C ASP A 85 6.95 -4.35 17.30
N ILE A 86 8.01 -4.98 16.77
CA ILE A 86 9.07 -4.30 16.03
C ILE A 86 8.51 -3.71 14.73
N ALA A 87 7.80 -4.50 13.94
CA ALA A 87 7.24 -4.06 12.67
C ALA A 87 6.26 -2.88 12.83
N GLU A 88 5.37 -2.95 13.81
CA GLU A 88 4.43 -1.87 14.12
C GLU A 88 5.16 -0.60 14.56
N SER A 89 6.20 -0.73 15.39
CA SER A 89 7.03 0.40 15.82
C SER A 89 7.73 1.07 14.65
N GLU A 90 8.33 0.30 13.73
CA GLU A 90 9.01 0.83 12.55
C GLU A 90 8.07 1.57 11.60
N LEU A 91 6.89 1.00 11.32
CA LEU A 91 5.87 1.67 10.52
C LEU A 91 5.39 2.96 11.17
N LYS A 92 5.16 2.93 12.49
CA LYS A 92 4.75 4.11 13.25
C LYS A 92 5.80 5.23 13.19
N GLU A 93 7.08 4.92 13.42
CA GLU A 93 8.17 5.89 13.34
C GLU A 93 8.28 6.52 11.93
N CYS A 94 8.07 5.73 10.88
CA CYS A 94 8.03 6.24 9.51
C CYS A 94 6.86 7.20 9.29
N LEU A 95 5.67 6.89 9.82
CA LEU A 95 4.50 7.75 9.74
C LEU A 95 4.69 9.06 10.52
N GLU A 96 5.23 8.98 11.74
CA GLU A 96 5.53 10.16 12.57
C GLU A 96 6.54 11.10 11.90
N SER A 97 7.45 10.56 11.09
CA SER A 97 8.45 11.32 10.33
C SER A 97 7.93 11.83 8.99
N SER A 98 6.76 11.39 8.56
CA SER A 98 6.14 11.79 7.29
C SER A 98 5.37 13.11 7.43
N SER A 99 5.03 13.72 6.27
CA SER A 99 4.17 14.91 6.22
C SER A 99 2.68 14.58 6.18
N PHE A 100 2.32 13.31 6.11
CA PHE A 100 0.93 12.89 6.01
C PHE A 100 0.18 13.03 7.33
N LYS A 101 -1.11 13.34 7.24
CA LYS A 101 -2.03 13.06 8.35
C LYS A 101 -2.18 11.55 8.48
N TRP A 102 -2.13 11.06 9.70
CA TRP A 102 -2.29 9.62 9.92
C TRP A 102 -3.04 9.31 11.21
N GLY A 103 -3.65 8.14 11.24
CA GLY A 103 -4.39 7.60 12.37
C GLY A 103 -4.06 6.13 12.63
N LEU A 104 -4.66 5.57 13.67
CA LEU A 104 -4.49 4.18 14.08
C LEU A 104 -5.78 3.40 13.83
N LYS A 105 -5.67 2.23 13.19
CA LYS A 105 -6.72 1.21 13.09
C LYS A 105 -6.28 -0.04 13.84
N GLU A 106 -6.74 -0.17 15.07
CA GLU A 106 -6.40 -1.32 15.89
C GLU A 106 -6.99 -2.61 15.32
N LYS A 107 -6.17 -3.67 15.28
CA LYS A 107 -6.57 -5.02 14.87
C LYS A 107 -7.02 -5.17 13.41
N ASP A 108 -6.66 -4.22 12.54
CA ASP A 108 -7.02 -4.22 11.12
C ASP A 108 -5.86 -4.61 10.19
N GLY A 109 -4.74 -5.06 10.75
CA GLY A 109 -3.59 -5.56 10.01
C GLY A 109 -3.90 -6.85 9.23
N ALA A 110 -3.06 -7.17 8.26
CA ALA A 110 -3.12 -8.47 7.60
C ALA A 110 -2.69 -9.57 8.58
N PHE A 111 -3.14 -10.80 8.36
CA PHE A 111 -2.78 -11.91 9.26
C PHE A 111 -1.27 -12.23 9.29
N TYR A 112 -0.52 -11.78 8.28
CA TYR A 112 0.93 -12.01 8.12
C TYR A 112 1.80 -10.81 8.48
N GLY A 113 1.23 -9.60 8.66
CA GLY A 113 1.99 -8.42 9.03
C GLY A 113 1.15 -7.15 9.16
N PRO A 114 1.70 -6.12 9.85
CA PRO A 114 1.06 -4.81 9.95
C PRO A 114 1.12 -4.08 8.62
N LYS A 115 0.25 -3.10 8.44
CA LYS A 115 0.17 -2.34 7.19
C LYS A 115 -0.12 -0.86 7.43
N ILE A 116 0.26 -0.04 6.45
CA ILE A 116 -0.20 1.33 6.29
C ILE A 116 -1.23 1.33 5.17
N ASP A 117 -2.47 1.69 5.46
CA ASP A 117 -3.51 1.88 4.47
C ASP A 117 -3.53 3.32 3.99
N ILE A 118 -3.64 3.52 2.68
CA ILE A 118 -3.70 4.82 2.03
C ILE A 118 -5.15 5.10 1.65
N HIS A 119 -5.77 6.06 2.31
CA HIS A 119 -7.14 6.49 2.06
C HIS A 119 -7.18 7.80 1.30
N LEU A 120 -8.03 7.88 0.29
CA LEU A 120 -8.31 9.08 -0.48
C LEU A 120 -9.75 9.51 -0.22
N SER A 121 -9.95 10.75 0.21
CA SER A 121 -11.27 11.35 0.34
C SER A 121 -11.71 11.97 -0.97
N ASP A 122 -12.92 11.62 -1.44
CA ASP A 122 -13.50 12.24 -2.63
C ASP A 122 -14.14 13.61 -2.34
N ALA A 123 -14.64 14.27 -3.38
CA ALA A 123 -15.27 15.59 -3.27
C ALA A 123 -16.55 15.61 -2.41
N LEU A 124 -17.14 14.45 -2.14
CA LEU A 124 -18.30 14.30 -1.26
C LEU A 124 -17.93 13.93 0.18
N GLY A 125 -16.63 13.85 0.50
CA GLY A 125 -16.12 13.46 1.80
C GLY A 125 -16.21 11.95 2.10
N ARG A 126 -16.41 11.10 1.09
CA ARG A 126 -16.34 9.65 1.25
C ARG A 126 -14.90 9.20 1.19
N GLU A 127 -14.52 8.30 2.08
CA GLU A 127 -13.17 7.73 2.11
C GLU A 127 -13.09 6.42 1.31
N TRP A 128 -12.04 6.31 0.52
CA TRP A 128 -11.74 5.14 -0.29
C TRP A 128 -10.33 4.64 0.03
N GLN A 129 -10.23 3.42 0.52
CA GLN A 129 -8.92 2.77 0.59
C GLN A 129 -8.43 2.51 -0.83
N CYS A 130 -7.39 3.21 -1.22
CA CYS A 130 -6.75 3.10 -2.53
C CYS A 130 -5.51 2.22 -2.45
N GLY A 131 -4.52 2.62 -1.68
CA GLY A 131 -3.26 1.93 -1.58
C GLY A 131 -3.02 1.25 -0.23
N THR A 132 -1.93 0.51 -0.17
CA THR A 132 -1.46 -0.14 1.05
C THR A 132 0.04 -0.41 0.98
N ILE A 133 0.71 -0.39 2.13
CA ILE A 133 2.10 -0.78 2.33
C ILE A 133 2.10 -1.82 3.44
N GLN A 134 2.49 -3.06 3.16
CA GLN A 134 2.39 -4.18 4.10
C GLN A 134 3.76 -4.80 4.34
N LEU A 135 4.15 -4.95 5.59
CA LEU A 135 5.34 -5.71 5.96
C LEU A 135 5.01 -7.19 6.09
N ASP A 136 5.83 -8.03 5.47
CA ASP A 136 5.67 -9.46 5.49
C ASP A 136 6.97 -10.16 5.90
N PHE A 137 6.96 -10.73 7.09
CA PHE A 137 8.04 -11.56 7.63
C PHE A 137 7.75 -13.06 7.49
N GLN A 138 6.56 -13.44 7.04
CA GLN A 138 6.08 -14.82 7.09
C GLN A 138 6.23 -15.56 5.76
N LEU A 139 5.75 -14.97 4.66
CA LEU A 139 5.85 -15.61 3.35
C LEU A 139 7.29 -15.88 2.93
N PRO A 140 8.26 -14.96 3.11
CA PRO A 140 9.66 -15.27 2.81
C PRO A 140 10.19 -16.49 3.56
N ARG A 141 9.82 -16.67 4.83
CA ARG A 141 10.18 -17.86 5.62
C ARG A 141 9.51 -19.12 5.09
N ASN A 142 8.21 -19.04 4.78
CA ASN A 142 7.43 -20.17 4.28
C ASN A 142 7.92 -20.65 2.91
N PHE A 143 8.40 -19.72 2.06
CA PHE A 143 9.00 -20.03 0.77
C PHE A 143 10.50 -20.33 0.84
N ASN A 144 11.10 -20.34 2.03
CA ASN A 144 12.54 -20.54 2.24
C ASN A 144 13.40 -19.58 1.41
N LEU A 145 12.97 -18.33 1.27
CA LEU A 145 13.75 -17.32 0.58
C LEU A 145 15.01 -16.99 1.38
N ALA A 146 16.12 -16.84 0.69
CA ALA A 146 17.40 -16.49 1.29
C ALA A 146 18.18 -15.52 0.43
N TYR A 147 18.97 -14.66 1.07
CA TYR A 147 19.98 -13.82 0.44
C TYR A 147 21.30 -13.93 1.22
N SER A 148 22.42 -13.68 0.56
CA SER A 148 23.71 -13.59 1.24
C SER A 148 23.95 -12.15 1.69
N ASP A 149 24.19 -11.96 2.99
CA ASP A 149 24.54 -10.64 3.50
C ASP A 149 25.99 -10.26 3.20
N SER A 150 26.44 -9.10 3.65
CA SER A 150 27.82 -8.61 3.44
C SER A 150 28.91 -9.50 4.03
N ASN A 151 28.57 -10.34 5.00
CA ASN A 151 29.50 -11.28 5.65
C ASN A 151 29.49 -12.66 4.97
N GLY A 152 28.60 -12.88 4.01
CA GLY A 152 28.37 -14.17 3.35
C GLY A 152 27.38 -15.08 4.05
N ASP A 153 26.76 -14.63 5.13
CA ASP A 153 25.75 -15.40 5.86
C ASP A 153 24.41 -15.40 5.12
N GLN A 154 23.73 -16.55 5.16
CA GLN A 154 22.39 -16.68 4.57
C GLN A 154 21.33 -16.12 5.52
N LYS A 155 20.54 -15.16 5.05
CA LYS A 155 19.46 -14.53 5.80
C LYS A 155 18.16 -14.56 5.02
N THR A 156 17.03 -14.56 5.72
CA THR A 156 15.70 -14.43 5.11
C THR A 156 15.40 -12.95 4.90
N PRO A 157 14.97 -12.51 3.70
CA PRO A 157 14.55 -11.14 3.48
C PRO A 157 13.20 -10.85 4.13
N VAL A 158 12.90 -9.57 4.30
CA VAL A 158 11.54 -9.07 4.54
C VAL A 158 10.95 -8.64 3.20
N VAL A 159 9.66 -8.89 3.00
CA VAL A 159 8.94 -8.41 1.81
C VAL A 159 8.04 -7.25 2.19
N ILE A 160 8.09 -6.18 1.41
CA ILE A 160 7.16 -5.06 1.48
C ILE A 160 6.26 -5.17 0.26
N HIS A 161 5.00 -5.52 0.49
CA HIS A 161 3.96 -5.45 -0.54
C HIS A 161 3.47 -4.02 -0.63
N ARG A 162 3.44 -3.45 -1.83
CA ARG A 162 3.11 -2.04 -2.01
C ARG A 162 2.20 -1.83 -3.21
N VAL A 163 1.07 -1.16 -2.99
CA VAL A 163 0.28 -0.49 -4.00
C VAL A 163 0.05 0.96 -3.58
N LEU A 164 0.18 1.93 -4.48
CA LEU A 164 0.00 3.35 -4.19
C LEU A 164 -1.43 3.79 -4.45
N TYR A 165 -1.93 3.58 -5.65
CA TYR A 165 -3.30 3.92 -6.01
C TYR A 165 -4.24 2.70 -5.96
N GLY A 166 -3.70 1.51 -5.75
CA GLY A 166 -4.46 0.27 -5.69
C GLY A 166 -4.97 -0.17 -7.06
N SER A 167 -6.26 -0.42 -7.19
CA SER A 167 -6.84 -0.70 -8.50
C SER A 167 -6.95 0.58 -9.33
N ILE A 168 -6.45 0.53 -10.58
CA ILE A 168 -6.54 1.67 -11.50
C ILE A 168 -8.00 2.05 -11.76
N GLU A 169 -8.89 1.07 -11.81
CA GLU A 169 -10.32 1.29 -12.02
C GLU A 169 -10.92 2.10 -10.86
N ARG A 170 -10.61 1.72 -9.60
CA ARG A 170 -11.08 2.46 -8.42
C ARG A 170 -10.49 3.87 -8.39
N PHE A 171 -9.20 4.01 -8.60
CA PHE A 171 -8.54 5.30 -8.59
C PHE A 171 -9.15 6.24 -9.65
N LEU A 172 -9.31 5.75 -10.89
CA LEU A 172 -9.95 6.52 -11.96
C LEU A 172 -11.40 6.87 -11.63
N GLY A 173 -12.18 5.93 -11.08
CA GLY A 173 -13.55 6.20 -10.66
C GLY A 173 -13.64 7.31 -9.64
N VAL A 174 -12.83 7.26 -8.58
CA VAL A 174 -12.75 8.29 -7.53
C VAL A 174 -12.27 9.63 -8.12
N TYR A 175 -11.23 9.60 -8.97
CA TYR A 175 -10.63 10.79 -9.53
C TYR A 175 -11.56 11.51 -10.51
N ILE A 176 -12.26 10.77 -11.37
CA ILE A 176 -13.27 11.34 -12.30
C ILE A 176 -14.41 11.99 -11.51
N GLU A 177 -14.91 11.35 -10.45
CA GLU A 177 -15.92 11.95 -9.57
C GLU A 177 -15.37 13.20 -8.85
N HIS A 178 -14.14 13.15 -8.34
CA HIS A 178 -13.50 14.27 -7.65
C HIS A 178 -13.36 15.50 -8.55
N THR A 179 -12.98 15.31 -9.81
CA THR A 179 -12.81 16.39 -10.79
C THR A 179 -14.09 16.76 -11.52
N ALA A 180 -15.23 16.12 -11.21
CA ALA A 180 -16.49 16.24 -11.96
C ALA A 180 -16.31 16.02 -13.47
N GLY A 181 -15.38 15.17 -13.87
CA GLY A 181 -15.01 14.85 -15.24
C GLY A 181 -14.04 15.84 -15.91
N TRP A 182 -13.67 16.93 -15.23
CA TRP A 182 -12.69 17.90 -15.73
C TRP A 182 -11.27 17.42 -15.41
N LEU A 183 -10.77 16.52 -16.25
CA LEU A 183 -9.44 15.96 -16.07
C LEU A 183 -8.35 16.97 -16.48
N PRO A 184 -7.19 16.98 -15.78
CA PRO A 184 -6.03 17.72 -16.22
C PRO A 184 -5.63 17.32 -17.66
N PHE A 185 -5.14 18.28 -18.42
CA PHE A 185 -4.81 18.09 -19.84
C PHE A 185 -3.94 16.84 -20.10
N TRP A 186 -2.95 16.60 -19.26
CA TRP A 186 -1.99 15.51 -19.44
C TRP A 186 -2.56 14.09 -19.20
N VAL A 187 -3.73 13.96 -18.55
CA VAL A 187 -4.46 12.67 -18.38
C VAL A 187 -5.79 12.66 -19.14
N ALA A 188 -6.16 13.76 -19.79
CA ALA A 188 -7.39 13.80 -20.58
C ALA A 188 -7.26 12.88 -21.80
N PRO A 189 -8.30 12.08 -22.13
CA PRO A 189 -8.29 11.21 -23.31
C PRO A 189 -8.12 12.00 -24.63
N GLU A 190 -8.68 13.20 -24.67
CA GLU A 190 -8.57 14.14 -25.78
C GLU A 190 -7.77 15.36 -25.34
N GLN A 191 -6.66 15.62 -26.02
CA GLN A 191 -5.69 16.67 -25.68
C GLN A 191 -5.64 17.72 -26.81
N VAL A 192 -6.79 18.24 -27.20
CA VAL A 192 -6.98 19.28 -28.26
C VAL A 192 -7.69 20.50 -27.69
#